data_00df17cafb2133c98abbfb397ed5c15c
#
_entry.id   00df17cafb2133c98abbfb397ed5c15c
#
_cell.length_a   1.000
_cell.length_b   1.000
_cell.length_c   1.000
_cell.angle_alpha   90.00
_cell.angle_beta   90.00
_cell.angle_gamma   90.00
#
_symmetry.space_group_name_H-M   'P 1'
#
loop_
_entity.id
_entity.type
_entity.pdbx_description
1 polymer ?
#
loop_
_entity_poly.entity_id
_entity_poly.type
_entity_poly.pdbx_seq_one_letter_code
_entity_poly.pdbx_strand_id
1 'polypeptide(L)' 'MTVRGWTVIYEGERIQAEIVAAALQADGLQVEVFGDNAYGVGINLTAARVMVPDGQAGAARRLIREAEAKAADTDPREEA' A
#
# COMPACT_ATOMS: atom_id res chain seq x y z
N MET A 1 -10.24 0.31 -11.72
CA MET A 1 -9.95 -0.66 -12.73
C MET A 1 -9.17 -1.83 -12.19
N THR A 2 -9.48 -3.02 -12.63
CA THR A 2 -8.89 -4.23 -12.10
C THR A 2 -7.94 -4.85 -13.09
N VAL A 3 -6.78 -5.22 -12.63
CA VAL A 3 -5.84 -5.95 -13.46
C VAL A 3 -6.06 -7.42 -13.21
N ARG A 4 -6.16 -8.17 -14.30
CA ARG A 4 -6.46 -9.57 -14.18
C ARG A 4 -5.39 -10.28 -13.38
N GLY A 5 -5.81 -11.04 -12.36
CA GLY A 5 -4.88 -11.74 -11.51
C GLY A 5 -4.29 -10.92 -10.40
N TRP A 6 -4.63 -9.64 -10.32
CA TRP A 6 -4.10 -8.75 -9.31
C TRP A 6 -5.21 -8.05 -8.59
N THR A 7 -4.99 -7.77 -7.33
CA THR A 7 -5.98 -7.13 -6.47
C THR A 7 -5.40 -5.88 -5.86
N VAL A 8 -6.15 -4.79 -5.89
CA VAL A 8 -5.75 -3.57 -5.23
C VAL A 8 -6.04 -3.72 -3.75
N ILE A 9 -5.02 -3.57 -2.93
CA ILE A 9 -5.18 -3.73 -1.50
C ILE A 9 -4.98 -2.44 -0.74
N TYR A 10 -4.48 -1.42 -1.39
CA TYR A 10 -4.27 -0.14 -0.74
C TYR A 10 -4.28 0.95 -1.81
N GLU A 11 -4.86 2.07 -1.46
CA GLU A 11 -4.92 3.19 -2.37
C GLU A 11 -4.80 4.45 -1.55
N GLY A 12 -3.87 5.32 -1.93
CA GLY A 12 -3.68 6.52 -1.17
C GLY A 12 -2.46 7.27 -1.64
N GLU A 13 -1.86 8.02 -0.76
CA GLU A 13 -0.68 8.79 -1.10
C GLU A 13 0.47 7.89 -1.50
N ARG A 14 1.27 8.39 -2.43
CA ARG A 14 2.34 7.59 -2.96
C ARG A 14 3.34 7.17 -1.89
N ILE A 15 3.69 8.10 -1.01
CA ILE A 15 4.65 7.76 0.04
C ILE A 15 4.11 6.67 0.93
N GLN A 16 2.85 6.78 1.31
CA GLN A 16 2.24 5.74 2.12
C GLN A 16 2.15 4.43 1.35
N ALA A 17 1.81 4.50 0.07
CA ALA A 17 1.71 3.30 -0.73
C ALA A 17 3.05 2.59 -0.81
N GLU A 18 4.13 3.35 -0.94
CA GLU A 18 5.44 2.74 -1.03
C GLU A 18 5.85 2.12 0.29
N ILE A 19 5.46 2.74 1.39
CA ILE A 19 5.74 2.14 2.69
C ILE A 19 4.99 0.83 2.85
N VAL A 20 3.73 0.82 2.46
CA VAL A 20 2.95 -0.40 2.51
C VAL A 20 3.58 -1.47 1.63
N ALA A 21 3.97 -1.09 0.43
CA ALA A 21 4.55 -2.05 -0.49
C ALA A 21 5.85 -2.62 0.06
N ALA A 22 6.68 -1.78 0.66
CA ALA A 22 7.93 -2.26 1.21
C ALA A 22 7.69 -3.25 2.34
N ALA A 23 6.71 -2.97 3.18
CA ALA A 23 6.40 -3.87 4.28
C ALA A 23 5.92 -5.22 3.76
N LEU A 24 5.09 -5.20 2.72
CA LEU A 24 4.59 -6.45 2.17
C LEU A 24 5.70 -7.22 1.48
N GLN A 25 6.57 -6.53 0.79
CA GLN A 25 7.69 -7.20 0.15
C GLN A 25 8.63 -7.83 1.16
N ALA A 26 8.82 -7.13 2.27
CA ALA A 26 9.67 -7.68 3.32
C ALA A 26 9.11 -8.97 3.86
N ASP A 27 7.80 -9.14 3.76
CA ASP A 27 7.17 -10.35 4.23
C ASP A 27 7.08 -11.41 3.16
N GLY A 28 7.70 -11.18 2.02
CA GLY A 28 7.74 -12.18 0.97
C GLY A 28 6.64 -12.10 -0.06
N LEU A 29 5.83 -11.07 -0.02
CA LEU A 29 4.75 -10.95 -0.98
C LEU A 29 5.23 -10.27 -2.24
N GLN A 30 4.54 -10.55 -3.33
CA GLN A 30 4.79 -9.92 -4.60
C GLN A 30 3.93 -8.68 -4.70
N VAL A 31 4.55 -7.53 -4.90
CA VAL A 31 3.83 -6.28 -4.79
C VAL A 31 4.19 -5.38 -5.96
N GLU A 32 3.18 -4.70 -6.48
CA GLU A 32 3.37 -3.70 -7.51
C GLU A 32 2.71 -2.41 -7.07
N VAL A 33 3.39 -1.29 -7.31
CA VAL A 33 2.85 0.01 -6.98
C VAL A 33 2.61 0.77 -8.27
N PHE A 34 1.38 1.22 -8.46
CA PHE A 34 1.02 1.96 -9.66
C PHE A 34 0.66 3.37 -9.27
N GLY A 35 1.36 4.33 -9.84
CA GLY A 35 1.06 5.72 -9.63
C GLY A 35 0.04 6.21 -10.62
N ASP A 36 -0.70 7.20 -10.20
CA ASP A 36 -1.74 7.74 -11.04
C ASP A 36 -1.35 9.12 -11.51
N ASN A 37 -0.21 9.21 -12.11
CA ASN A 37 0.29 10.50 -12.52
C ASN A 37 0.44 10.60 -14.01
N ALA A 38 -0.42 9.94 -14.70
CA ALA A 38 -0.25 9.70 -16.10
C ALA A 38 0.10 10.94 -16.88
N TYR A 39 -0.44 12.04 -16.53
CA TYR A 39 -0.23 13.19 -17.37
C TYR A 39 0.61 14.25 -16.76
N GLY A 40 1.20 13.97 -15.67
CA GLY A 40 2.10 14.91 -15.09
C GLY A 40 1.47 16.25 -14.88
N VAL A 41 0.24 16.27 -14.62
CA VAL A 41 -0.41 17.53 -14.47
C VAL A 41 0.00 18.23 -13.21
N GLY A 42 0.73 17.61 -12.39
CA GLY A 42 1.22 18.26 -11.22
C GLY A 42 0.26 18.31 -10.07
N ILE A 43 -0.89 17.78 -10.26
CA ILE A 43 -1.86 17.76 -9.19
C ILE A 43 -2.02 16.36 -8.75
N ASN A 44 -2.05 16.09 -7.51
CA ASN A 44 -2.32 14.76 -7.03
C ASN A 44 -1.39 13.73 -7.61
N LEU A 45 -0.19 14.12 -7.81
CA LEU A 45 0.78 13.15 -8.26
C LEU A 45 1.11 12.16 -7.18
N THR A 46 0.55 12.34 -6.02
CA THR A 46 0.87 11.47 -4.90
C THR A 46 -0.01 10.26 -4.81
N ALA A 47 -1.04 10.19 -5.62
CA ALA A 47 -1.93 9.04 -5.54
C ALA A 47 -1.27 7.80 -6.11
N ALA A 48 -1.45 6.69 -5.45
CA ALA A 48 -0.88 5.43 -5.89
C ALA A 48 -1.72 4.28 -5.40
N ARG A 49 -1.60 3.15 -6.09
CA ARG A 49 -2.29 1.93 -5.72
C ARG A 49 -1.28 0.83 -5.50
N VAL A 50 -1.51 0.03 -4.49
CA VAL A 50 -0.68 -1.12 -4.20
C VAL A 50 -1.46 -2.37 -4.58
N MET A 51 -0.87 -3.20 -5.40
CA MET A 51 -1.53 -4.40 -5.89
C MET A 51 -0.70 -5.63 -5.60
N VAL A 52 -1.37 -6.72 -5.33
CA VAL A 52 -0.73 -8.01 -5.14
C VAL A 52 -1.48 -9.04 -5.95
N PRO A 53 -0.85 -10.18 -6.24
CA PRO A 53 -1.59 -11.26 -6.91
C PRO A 53 -2.80 -11.67 -6.10
N ASP A 54 -3.83 -12.09 -6.81
CA ASP A 54 -5.08 -12.45 -6.15
C ASP A 54 -4.86 -13.43 -5.02
N GLY A 55 -3.98 -14.37 -5.21
CA GLY A 55 -3.74 -15.40 -4.20
C GLY A 55 -3.09 -14.87 -2.94
N GLN A 56 -2.53 -13.67 -3.00
CA GLN A 56 -1.88 -13.09 -1.84
C GLN A 56 -2.68 -11.96 -1.22
N ALA A 57 -3.84 -11.67 -1.78
CA ALA A 57 -4.61 -10.53 -1.32
C ALA A 57 -5.02 -10.67 0.14
N GLY A 58 -5.42 -11.87 0.55
CA GLY A 58 -5.82 -12.07 1.93
C GLY A 58 -4.69 -11.84 2.90
N ALA A 59 -3.52 -12.37 2.58
CA ALA A 59 -2.37 -12.19 3.43
C ALA A 59 -1.96 -10.72 3.47
N ALA A 60 -2.01 -10.05 2.32
CA ALA A 60 -1.63 -8.66 2.27
C ALA A 60 -2.55 -7.80 3.14
N ARG A 61 -3.84 -8.07 3.06
CA ARG A 61 -4.79 -7.30 3.84
C ARG A 61 -4.57 -7.52 5.33
N ARG A 62 -4.25 -8.73 5.69
CA ARG A 62 -3.99 -9.01 7.09
C ARG A 62 -2.77 -8.27 7.59
N LEU A 63 -1.72 -8.26 6.78
CA LEU A 63 -0.51 -7.54 7.16
C LEU A 63 -0.75 -6.06 7.29
N ILE A 64 -1.54 -5.49 6.39
CA ILE A 64 -1.84 -4.08 6.47
C ILE A 64 -2.62 -3.79 7.74
N ARG A 65 -3.58 -4.62 8.04
CA ARG A 65 -4.38 -4.43 9.25
C ARG A 65 -3.53 -4.51 10.50
N GLU A 66 -2.60 -5.46 10.52
CA GLU A 66 -1.71 -5.58 11.65
C GLU A 66 -0.79 -4.38 11.79
N ALA A 67 -0.32 -3.87 10.66
CA ALA A 67 0.54 -2.71 10.70
C ALA A 67 -0.21 -1.48 11.19
N GLU A 68 -1.45 -1.35 10.77
CA GLU A 68 -2.26 -0.22 11.22
C GLU A 68 -2.55 -0.31 12.70
N ALA A 69 -2.83 -1.49 13.18
CA ALA A 69 -3.07 -1.68 14.60
C ALA A 69 -1.82 -1.35 15.39
N LYS A 70 -0.67 -1.77 14.89
CA LYS A 70 0.56 -1.50 15.58
C LYS A 70 0.89 -0.02 15.56
N ALA A 71 0.64 0.63 14.44
CA ALA A 71 0.89 2.06 14.34
C ALA A 71 -0.01 2.84 15.29
N ALA A 72 -1.25 2.42 15.42
CA ALA A 72 -2.16 3.07 16.34
C ALA A 72 -1.72 2.86 17.77
N ASP A 73 -1.09 1.72 18.03
CA ASP A 73 -0.67 1.38 19.36
C ASP A 73 0.57 2.14 19.78
N THR A 74 1.40 2.51 18.83
CA THR A 74 2.62 3.22 19.13
C THR A 74 2.59 4.57 18.46
N ASP A 75 1.65 5.37 18.82
CA ASP A 75 1.52 6.70 18.24
C ASP A 75 2.74 7.52 18.59
N PRO A 76 3.52 7.95 17.61
CA PRO A 76 4.73 8.71 17.91
C PRO A 76 4.45 10.00 18.62
N ARG A 77 3.28 10.54 18.49
CA ARG A 77 2.99 11.79 19.16
C ARG A 77 2.94 11.65 20.67
N GLU A 78 2.72 10.46 21.12
CA GLU A 78 2.67 10.28 22.56
C GLU A 78 4.01 10.29 23.19
N GLU A 79 5.02 10.15 22.39
CA GLU A 79 6.34 10.15 22.94
C GLU A 79 6.94 11.52 23.04
N ALA A 80 6.31 12.45 22.43
CA ALA A 80 6.85 13.80 22.43
C ALA A 80 6.69 14.48 23.77
#